data_3cd3315a6d04e3e22a4c3bbfdf505399
#
_entry.id   3cd3315a6d04e3e22a4c3bbfdf505399
#
_cell.length_a   1.000
_cell.length_b   1.000
_cell.length_c   1.000
_cell.angle_alpha   90.00
_cell.angle_beta   90.00
_cell.angle_gamma   90.00
#
_symmetry.space_group_name_H-M   'P 1'
#
loop_
_entity.id
_entity.type
_entity.pdbx_description
1 polymer ?
#
loop_
_entity_poly.entity_id
_entity_poly.type
_entity_poly.pdbx_seq_one_letter_code
_entity_poly.pdbx_strand_id
1 'polypeptide(L)'
;MGKVTGFKEFNREVEPYRSPKKRVLDFKEIYTDHDESLLNTQASRCMNCGVPFCQSGEGCPVYNLIPEWNDLVYNEKWEEAFARLLKTNNFPEVTGRVCPAVCEGACVLGITETPVTIKNLEFAIADKGIESGWIKPVIPNKRTNKKIAIVGSGPAGLSAAQQLNSVGHSINVYERADRIGGLMMYGIPNMKLDKSIIDMRVDIMEEEGIRFHINCDVGGKGKNSVSMERLIKENDIVLLTTGATKPRDLPIKNRDGEGVYFAMEFLGQNTKSLLDSDLKDDSFINAKDKDVIVIAVSYTHLRAHETMAH
;
A
#
# COMPACT_ATOMS: atom_id res chain seq x y z
N MET A 1 2.86 18.65 20.65
CA MET A 1 1.98 19.54 19.84
C MET A 1 2.87 20.36 18.94
N GLY A 2 2.61 20.29 17.62
CA GLY A 2 3.30 21.16 16.68
C GLY A 2 3.21 22.64 17.06
N LYS A 3 3.31 23.54 16.12
CA LYS A 3 3.16 24.97 16.44
C LYS A 3 1.68 25.30 16.72
N VAL A 4 1.38 25.87 17.88
CA VAL A 4 -0.01 26.19 18.34
C VAL A 4 -0.81 26.98 17.30
N THR A 5 -0.14 27.83 16.53
CA THR A 5 -0.72 28.71 15.51
C THR A 5 -0.40 28.28 14.07
N GLY A 6 0.30 27.17 13.88
CA GLY A 6 0.80 26.73 12.58
C GLY A 6 -0.28 26.63 11.51
N PHE A 7 -1.47 26.12 11.86
CA PHE A 7 -2.60 26.03 10.94
C PHE A 7 -3.16 27.39 10.48
N LYS A 8 -2.89 28.47 11.20
CA LYS A 8 -3.27 29.84 10.83
C LYS A 8 -2.18 30.59 10.05
N GLU A 9 -0.92 30.18 10.23
CA GLU A 9 0.23 30.85 9.65
C GLU A 9 0.62 30.30 8.28
N PHE A 10 0.39 28.99 8.09
CA PHE A 10 0.83 28.29 6.89
C PHE A 10 -0.36 27.71 6.12
N ASN A 11 -0.36 27.92 4.81
CA ASN A 11 -1.31 27.25 3.92
C ASN A 11 -0.98 25.76 3.77
N ARG A 12 -1.99 24.97 3.34
CA ARG A 12 -1.75 23.61 2.95
C ARG A 12 -0.96 23.54 1.66
N GLU A 13 0.16 22.87 1.68
CA GLU A 13 0.95 22.56 0.50
C GLU A 13 1.22 21.05 0.46
N VAL A 14 1.17 20.47 -0.74
CA VAL A 14 1.52 19.07 -0.99
C VAL A 14 2.80 19.01 -1.81
N GLU A 15 3.61 18.02 -1.57
CA GLU A 15 4.79 17.78 -2.40
C GLU A 15 4.38 17.59 -3.86
N PRO A 16 5.08 18.21 -4.81
CA PRO A 16 4.74 18.14 -6.20
C PRO A 16 5.02 16.73 -6.75
N TYR A 17 4.31 16.37 -7.79
CA TYR A 17 4.68 15.22 -8.60
C TYR A 17 5.73 15.61 -9.65
N ARG A 18 6.49 14.64 -10.10
CA ARG A 18 7.37 14.76 -11.29
C ARG A 18 6.56 15.35 -12.45
N SER A 19 7.20 16.21 -13.27
CA SER A 19 6.46 16.88 -14.36
C SER A 19 5.80 15.87 -15.31
N PRO A 20 4.60 16.14 -15.83
CA PRO A 20 3.90 15.23 -16.75
C PRO A 20 4.75 14.84 -17.97
N LYS A 21 5.52 15.78 -18.51
CA LYS A 21 6.42 15.54 -19.66
C LYS A 21 7.50 14.49 -19.39
N LYS A 22 7.96 14.36 -18.11
CA LYS A 22 8.93 13.34 -17.70
C LYS A 22 8.24 12.01 -17.40
N ARG A 23 7.07 12.06 -16.75
CA ARG A 23 6.34 10.85 -16.33
C ARG A 23 5.87 9.96 -17.47
N VAL A 24 5.58 10.53 -18.64
CA VAL A 24 5.15 9.79 -19.84
C VAL A 24 6.30 9.07 -20.55
N LEU A 25 7.53 9.29 -20.13
CA LEU A 25 8.72 8.69 -20.74
C LEU A 25 9.23 7.44 -20.04
N ASP A 26 8.72 7.14 -18.83
CA ASP A 26 9.16 6.02 -18.02
C ASP A 26 8.02 5.44 -17.18
N PHE A 27 8.29 4.34 -16.47
CA PHE A 27 7.38 3.69 -15.54
C PHE A 27 7.79 3.87 -14.07
N LYS A 28 8.69 4.83 -13.79
CA LYS A 28 9.13 5.15 -12.43
C LYS A 28 8.02 5.84 -11.65
N GLU A 29 8.12 5.81 -10.33
CA GLU A 29 7.18 6.50 -9.45
C GLU A 29 7.01 7.98 -9.83
N ILE A 30 5.79 8.48 -9.66
CA ILE A 30 5.42 9.85 -10.02
C ILE A 30 5.88 10.88 -9.00
N TYR A 31 6.38 10.44 -7.85
CA TYR A 31 6.79 11.30 -6.74
C TYR A 31 8.12 11.98 -7.00
N THR A 32 8.35 13.09 -6.33
CA THR A 32 9.66 13.78 -6.24
C THR A 32 10.33 13.41 -4.93
N ASP A 33 11.60 13.75 -4.79
CA ASP A 33 12.30 13.66 -3.52
C ASP A 33 11.59 14.53 -2.47
N HIS A 34 11.67 14.14 -1.21
CA HIS A 34 11.01 14.82 -0.10
C HIS A 34 11.69 16.13 0.26
N ASP A 35 10.87 17.19 0.47
CA ASP A 35 11.31 18.47 1.02
C ASP A 35 11.03 18.52 2.53
N GLU A 36 12.05 18.24 3.33
CA GLU A 36 11.94 18.21 4.78
C GLU A 36 11.48 19.54 5.38
N SER A 37 11.85 20.69 4.80
CA SER A 37 11.43 22.00 5.27
C SER A 37 9.93 22.22 5.05
N LEU A 38 9.45 21.84 3.86
CA LEU A 38 8.02 21.86 3.56
C LEU A 38 7.26 20.93 4.51
N LEU A 39 7.72 19.70 4.69
CA LEU A 39 7.07 18.69 5.53
C LEU A 39 7.03 19.11 7.00
N ASN A 40 8.11 19.68 7.53
CA ASN A 40 8.14 20.25 8.86
C ASN A 40 7.07 21.36 9.02
N THR A 41 7.00 22.27 8.05
CA THR A 41 5.97 23.31 7.99
C THR A 41 4.56 22.72 7.97
N GLN A 42 4.33 21.72 7.14
CA GLN A 42 3.01 21.06 7.03
C GLN A 42 2.64 20.29 8.32
N ALA A 43 3.61 19.65 8.97
CA ALA A 43 3.41 18.98 10.25
C ALA A 43 2.96 19.96 11.35
N SER A 44 3.51 21.20 11.33
CA SER A 44 3.15 22.25 12.28
C SER A 44 1.66 22.63 12.24
N ARG A 45 0.97 22.36 11.12
CA ARG A 45 -0.45 22.67 10.95
C ARG A 45 -1.38 21.76 11.77
N CYS A 46 -0.87 20.68 12.35
CA CYS A 46 -1.66 19.78 13.18
C CYS A 46 -2.04 20.46 14.51
N MET A 47 -3.34 20.63 14.75
CA MET A 47 -3.86 21.22 15.98
C MET A 47 -3.76 20.31 17.21
N ASN A 48 -3.38 19.05 17.05
CA ASN A 48 -3.40 18.03 18.09
C ASN A 48 -4.75 18.00 18.84
N CYS A 49 -5.84 17.77 18.11
CA CYS A 49 -7.19 17.81 18.65
C CYS A 49 -7.35 16.80 19.81
N GLY A 50 -8.06 17.17 20.88
CA GLY A 50 -8.34 16.29 22.03
C GLY A 50 -9.12 15.03 21.63
N VAL A 51 -9.95 15.13 20.58
CA VAL A 51 -10.62 14.01 19.93
C VAL A 51 -10.24 14.03 18.44
N PRO A 52 -9.14 13.38 18.05
CA PRO A 52 -8.64 13.41 16.68
C PRO A 52 -9.41 12.43 15.79
N PHE A 53 -10.41 12.91 15.06
CA PHE A 53 -11.18 12.09 14.12
C PHE A 53 -10.30 11.45 13.04
N CYS A 54 -9.17 12.08 12.68
CA CYS A 54 -8.22 11.50 11.70
C CYS A 54 -7.67 10.13 12.10
N GLN A 55 -7.56 9.82 13.40
CA GLN A 55 -7.13 8.52 13.92
C GLN A 55 -8.26 7.64 14.44
N SER A 56 -9.51 7.99 14.17
CA SER A 56 -10.69 7.20 14.56
C SER A 56 -11.16 6.28 13.42
N GLY A 57 -12.19 5.48 13.68
CA GLY A 57 -12.80 4.61 12.68
C GLY A 57 -13.41 5.36 11.48
N GLU A 58 -13.79 6.62 11.64
CA GLU A 58 -14.26 7.51 10.56
C GLU A 58 -13.10 8.11 9.76
N GLY A 59 -11.88 8.02 10.28
CA GLY A 59 -10.63 8.47 9.64
C GLY A 59 -9.76 7.30 9.21
N CYS A 60 -8.67 7.08 9.95
CA CYS A 60 -7.73 6.01 9.61
C CYS A 60 -8.22 4.64 10.12
N PRO A 61 -8.52 3.66 9.24
CA PRO A 61 -9.06 2.36 9.66
C PRO A 61 -8.06 1.50 10.46
N VAL A 62 -6.77 1.85 10.45
CA VAL A 62 -5.74 1.20 11.29
C VAL A 62 -5.39 2.04 12.53
N TYR A 63 -6.15 3.09 12.79
CA TYR A 63 -6.00 3.96 13.97
C TYR A 63 -4.59 4.54 14.12
N ASN A 64 -3.99 4.99 13.02
CA ASN A 64 -2.67 5.62 13.01
C ASN A 64 -2.59 6.80 13.98
N LEU A 65 -1.50 6.88 14.73
CA LEU A 65 -1.26 7.89 15.77
C LEU A 65 -0.84 9.25 15.16
N ILE A 66 -1.70 9.79 14.30
CA ILE A 66 -1.42 10.90 13.38
C ILE A 66 -0.96 12.17 14.10
N PRO A 67 -1.65 12.67 15.15
CA PRO A 67 -1.19 13.88 15.84
C PRO A 67 0.21 13.73 16.48
N GLU A 68 0.51 12.50 16.95
CA GLU A 68 1.79 12.24 17.61
C GLU A 68 2.96 12.28 16.63
N TRP A 69 2.84 11.60 15.47
CA TRP A 69 3.93 11.68 14.48
C TRP A 69 4.06 13.06 13.84
N ASN A 70 2.95 13.81 13.66
CA ASN A 70 3.02 15.18 13.17
C ASN A 70 3.82 16.06 14.11
N ASP A 71 3.62 15.91 15.43
CA ASP A 71 4.41 16.63 16.43
C ASP A 71 5.89 16.24 16.37
N LEU A 72 6.18 14.95 16.21
CA LEU A 72 7.55 14.45 16.11
C LEU A 72 8.25 14.98 14.84
N VAL A 73 7.58 14.99 13.69
CA VAL A 73 8.13 15.56 12.45
C VAL A 73 8.38 17.05 12.60
N TYR A 74 7.43 17.80 13.18
CA TYR A 74 7.63 19.23 13.45
C TYR A 74 8.86 19.51 14.33
N ASN A 75 9.15 18.64 15.29
CA ASN A 75 10.32 18.72 16.15
C ASN A 75 11.56 18.01 15.58
N GLU A 76 11.57 17.68 14.28
CA GLU A 76 12.68 17.00 13.55
C GLU A 76 13.07 15.63 14.12
N LYS A 77 12.17 14.98 14.86
CA LYS A 77 12.36 13.67 15.49
C LYS A 77 11.86 12.54 14.58
N TRP A 78 12.48 12.42 13.44
CA TRP A 78 12.04 11.51 12.37
C TRP A 78 12.08 10.02 12.75
N GLU A 79 13.12 9.58 13.47
CA GLU A 79 13.23 8.19 13.93
C GLU A 79 12.12 7.84 14.92
N GLU A 80 11.82 8.74 15.86
CA GLU A 80 10.70 8.59 16.79
C GLU A 80 9.35 8.60 16.04
N ALA A 81 9.20 9.43 15.00
CA ALA A 81 8.01 9.48 14.16
C ALA A 81 7.82 8.15 13.40
N PHE A 82 8.89 7.59 12.84
CA PHE A 82 8.86 6.29 12.17
C PHE A 82 8.50 5.16 13.15
N ALA A 83 9.11 5.11 14.32
CA ALA A 83 8.76 4.16 15.36
C ALA A 83 7.29 4.29 15.81
N ARG A 84 6.77 5.52 15.84
CA ARG A 84 5.36 5.78 16.17
C ARG A 84 4.41 5.29 15.06
N LEU A 85 4.77 5.48 13.81
CA LEU A 85 4.01 5.04 12.66
C LEU A 85 3.92 3.50 12.59
N LEU A 86 5.02 2.81 12.83
CA LEU A 86 5.07 1.33 12.82
C LEU A 86 4.23 0.67 13.94
N LYS A 87 3.80 1.41 14.98
CA LYS A 87 2.96 0.82 16.04
C LYS A 87 1.60 0.35 15.54
N THR A 88 1.07 1.00 14.54
CA THR A 88 -0.29 0.76 14.02
C THR A 88 -0.32 0.35 12.56
N ASN A 89 0.74 0.63 11.81
CA ASN A 89 0.82 0.38 10.39
C ASN A 89 2.03 -0.51 10.05
N ASN A 90 1.78 -1.69 9.53
CA ASN A 90 2.83 -2.62 9.13
C ASN A 90 3.59 -2.19 7.87
N PHE A 91 2.91 -1.46 6.95
CA PHE A 91 3.42 -1.15 5.62
C PHE A 91 3.23 0.33 5.28
N PRO A 92 3.83 1.26 6.06
CA PRO A 92 3.63 2.69 5.82
C PRO A 92 4.23 3.17 4.49
N GLU A 93 5.22 2.48 3.96
CA GLU A 93 5.80 2.72 2.64
C GLU A 93 4.79 2.45 1.50
N VAL A 94 3.88 1.51 1.70
CA VAL A 94 2.80 1.22 0.76
C VAL A 94 1.63 2.19 0.96
N THR A 95 1.16 2.35 2.19
CA THR A 95 -0.01 3.20 2.48
C THR A 95 0.28 4.67 2.20
N GLY A 96 1.46 5.17 2.50
CA GLY A 96 1.89 6.52 2.15
C GLY A 96 1.80 6.82 0.65
N ARG A 97 2.04 5.81 -0.19
CA ARG A 97 1.94 5.93 -1.66
C ARG A 97 0.51 5.80 -2.19
N VAL A 98 -0.26 4.81 -1.70
CA VAL A 98 -1.49 4.37 -2.38
C VAL A 98 -2.78 4.59 -1.61
N CYS A 99 -2.71 4.91 -0.30
CA CYS A 99 -3.89 5.16 0.51
C CYS A 99 -4.68 6.36 -0.01
N PRO A 100 -6.03 6.29 -0.05
CA PRO A 100 -6.87 7.43 -0.42
C PRO A 100 -6.89 8.55 0.61
N ALA A 101 -6.23 8.39 1.76
CA ALA A 101 -6.10 9.39 2.82
C ALA A 101 -7.45 9.86 3.39
N VAL A 102 -8.34 8.93 3.72
CA VAL A 102 -9.63 9.25 4.37
C VAL A 102 -9.45 10.01 5.69
N CYS A 103 -8.29 9.85 6.33
CA CYS A 103 -7.88 10.62 7.51
C CYS A 103 -7.78 12.13 7.24
N GLU A 104 -7.41 12.56 6.03
CA GLU A 104 -7.41 13.99 5.67
C GLU A 104 -8.83 14.52 5.57
N GLY A 105 -9.78 13.74 5.01
CA GLY A 105 -11.19 14.10 5.00
C GLY A 105 -11.83 14.18 6.40
N ALA A 106 -11.33 13.38 7.34
CA ALA A 106 -11.77 13.38 8.73
C ALA A 106 -11.00 14.38 9.62
N CYS A 107 -10.04 15.11 9.07
CA CYS A 107 -9.27 16.09 9.84
C CYS A 107 -10.16 17.26 10.28
N VAL A 108 -10.24 17.51 11.58
CA VAL A 108 -11.07 18.58 12.18
C VAL A 108 -10.73 19.95 11.60
N LEU A 109 -9.46 20.20 11.28
CA LEU A 109 -9.04 21.43 10.63
C LEU A 109 -9.79 21.66 9.30
N GLY A 110 -10.18 20.60 8.61
CA GLY A 110 -10.94 20.65 7.36
C GLY A 110 -12.33 21.29 7.46
N ILE A 111 -12.84 21.58 8.67
CA ILE A 111 -14.12 22.25 8.89
C ILE A 111 -14.01 23.75 8.60
N THR A 112 -12.90 24.36 8.98
CA THR A 112 -12.69 25.82 8.90
C THR A 112 -11.58 26.23 7.93
N GLU A 113 -10.64 25.30 7.67
CA GLU A 113 -9.46 25.51 6.84
C GLU A 113 -9.23 24.29 5.95
N THR A 114 -8.13 24.25 5.22
CA THR A 114 -7.71 23.05 4.49
C THR A 114 -7.04 22.03 5.45
N PRO A 115 -7.36 20.72 5.34
CA PRO A 115 -6.83 19.69 6.24
C PRO A 115 -5.30 19.58 6.19
N VAL A 116 -4.71 18.96 7.20
CA VAL A 116 -3.28 18.62 7.23
C VAL A 116 -2.97 17.61 6.11
N THR A 117 -1.79 17.72 5.49
CA THR A 117 -1.28 16.79 4.46
C THR A 117 -0.78 15.49 5.09
N ILE A 118 -1.67 14.76 5.74
CA ILE A 118 -1.33 13.58 6.55
C ILE A 118 -0.61 12.52 5.72
N LYS A 119 -1.11 12.27 4.50
CA LYS A 119 -0.52 11.26 3.62
C LYS A 119 0.90 11.61 3.17
N ASN A 120 1.19 12.87 2.87
CA ASN A 120 2.55 13.30 2.53
C ASN A 120 3.51 13.08 3.70
N LEU A 121 3.07 13.39 4.92
CA LEU A 121 3.87 13.18 6.13
C LEU A 121 4.11 11.69 6.37
N GLU A 122 3.08 10.85 6.29
CA GLU A 122 3.21 9.39 6.39
C GLU A 122 4.20 8.83 5.37
N PHE A 123 4.09 9.26 4.12
CA PHE A 123 4.96 8.85 3.03
C PHE A 123 6.42 9.21 3.31
N ALA A 124 6.69 10.45 3.66
CA ALA A 124 8.04 10.92 3.96
C ALA A 124 8.66 10.25 5.20
N ILE A 125 7.88 10.03 6.26
CA ILE A 125 8.33 9.30 7.45
C ILE A 125 8.75 7.88 7.06
N ALA A 126 7.95 7.20 6.22
CA ALA A 126 8.23 5.84 5.78
C ALA A 126 9.50 5.76 4.92
N ASP A 127 9.64 6.62 3.92
CA ASP A 127 10.80 6.64 3.03
C ASP A 127 12.08 6.98 3.79
N LYS A 128 12.04 8.00 4.65
CA LYS A 128 13.17 8.35 5.50
C LYS A 128 13.58 7.19 6.42
N GLY A 129 12.59 6.44 6.95
CA GLY A 129 12.85 5.26 7.77
C GLY A 129 13.56 4.13 7.02
N ILE A 130 13.23 3.95 5.74
CA ILE A 130 13.87 2.98 4.84
C ILE A 130 15.28 3.44 4.49
N GLU A 131 15.43 4.68 4.00
CA GLU A 131 16.71 5.26 3.58
C GLU A 131 17.73 5.31 4.72
N SER A 132 17.27 5.59 5.94
CA SER A 132 18.11 5.64 7.15
C SER A 132 18.39 4.25 7.75
N GLY A 133 17.80 3.17 7.19
CA GLY A 133 17.98 1.82 7.70
C GLY A 133 17.37 1.57 9.08
N TRP A 134 16.34 2.34 9.45
CA TRP A 134 15.64 2.15 10.73
C TRP A 134 14.68 0.96 10.69
N ILE A 135 14.26 0.56 9.50
CA ILE A 135 13.47 -0.66 9.35
C ILE A 135 14.38 -1.88 9.50
N LYS A 136 14.04 -2.74 10.43
CA LYS A 136 14.84 -3.93 10.75
C LYS A 136 13.93 -5.13 10.95
N PRO A 137 14.41 -6.35 10.63
CA PRO A 137 13.69 -7.58 10.92
C PRO A 137 13.38 -7.71 12.41
N VAL A 138 12.13 -8.01 12.75
CA VAL A 138 11.67 -8.25 14.12
C VAL A 138 11.68 -9.76 14.40
N ILE A 139 12.79 -10.25 14.93
CA ILE A 139 12.95 -11.66 15.26
C ILE A 139 12.40 -11.91 16.67
N PRO A 140 11.39 -12.77 16.85
CA PRO A 140 10.83 -13.03 18.18
C PRO A 140 11.83 -13.78 19.07
N ASN A 141 11.96 -13.36 20.32
CA ASN A 141 12.88 -13.98 21.30
C ASN A 141 12.55 -15.45 21.60
N LYS A 142 11.29 -15.85 21.40
CA LYS A 142 10.81 -17.21 21.68
C LYS A 142 9.76 -17.63 20.68
N ARG A 143 9.90 -18.86 20.15
CA ARG A 143 8.87 -19.47 19.30
C ARG A 143 7.82 -20.17 20.15
N THR A 144 6.55 -20.07 19.75
CA THR A 144 5.40 -20.66 20.46
C THR A 144 5.15 -22.13 20.08
N ASN A 145 5.88 -22.67 19.09
CA ASN A 145 5.64 -23.97 18.45
C ASN A 145 4.28 -24.08 17.73
N LYS A 146 3.55 -22.98 17.58
CA LYS A 146 2.34 -22.93 16.78
C LYS A 146 2.68 -22.66 15.33
N LYS A 147 2.05 -23.42 14.41
CA LYS A 147 2.20 -23.31 12.96
C LYS A 147 0.94 -22.70 12.36
N ILE A 148 1.11 -21.66 11.55
CA ILE A 148 -0.01 -20.99 10.90
C ILE A 148 0.25 -20.96 9.41
N ALA A 149 -0.73 -21.44 8.64
CA ALA A 149 -0.78 -21.30 7.19
C ALA A 149 -1.63 -20.09 6.83
N ILE A 150 -1.12 -19.22 5.98
CA ILE A 150 -1.85 -18.06 5.44
C ILE A 150 -2.02 -18.27 3.94
N VAL A 151 -3.24 -18.22 3.45
CA VAL A 151 -3.55 -18.39 2.04
C VAL A 151 -3.83 -17.03 1.40
N GLY A 152 -2.91 -16.60 0.55
CA GLY A 152 -2.89 -15.28 -0.10
C GLY A 152 -1.87 -14.34 0.51
N SER A 153 -1.05 -13.74 -0.34
CA SER A 153 0.04 -12.80 0.01
C SER A 153 -0.29 -11.33 -0.25
N GLY A 154 -1.56 -10.99 -0.37
CA GLY A 154 -2.00 -9.60 -0.42
C GLY A 154 -1.73 -8.85 0.89
N PRO A 155 -2.05 -7.55 0.98
CA PRO A 155 -1.75 -6.74 2.16
C PRO A 155 -2.30 -7.33 3.46
N ALA A 156 -3.48 -7.95 3.43
CA ALA A 156 -4.08 -8.60 4.59
C ALA A 156 -3.25 -9.82 5.05
N GLY A 157 -2.81 -10.65 4.10
CA GLY A 157 -2.01 -11.84 4.40
C GLY A 157 -0.62 -11.48 4.92
N LEU A 158 0.05 -10.50 4.32
CA LEU A 158 1.36 -10.05 4.76
C LEU A 158 1.29 -9.38 6.14
N SER A 159 0.28 -8.54 6.39
CA SER A 159 0.09 -7.92 7.71
C SER A 159 -0.15 -8.97 8.80
N ALA A 160 -1.02 -9.93 8.54
CA ALA A 160 -1.26 -11.03 9.46
C ALA A 160 0.01 -11.87 9.68
N ALA A 161 0.77 -12.14 8.62
CA ALA A 161 2.02 -12.91 8.70
C ALA A 161 3.02 -12.23 9.62
N GLN A 162 3.25 -10.92 9.45
CA GLN A 162 4.20 -10.16 10.26
C GLN A 162 3.76 -10.10 11.72
N GLN A 163 2.50 -9.75 11.99
CA GLN A 163 1.98 -9.65 13.34
C GLN A 163 2.03 -11.00 14.11
N LEU A 164 1.61 -12.08 13.43
CA LEU A 164 1.64 -13.41 14.04
C LEU A 164 3.07 -13.95 14.23
N ASN A 165 3.99 -13.63 13.32
CA ASN A 165 5.40 -13.98 13.45
C ASN A 165 6.06 -13.24 14.61
N SER A 166 5.79 -11.95 14.77
CA SER A 166 6.40 -11.13 15.82
C SER A 166 6.08 -11.62 17.24
N VAL A 167 4.93 -12.27 17.44
CA VAL A 167 4.57 -12.92 18.71
C VAL A 167 5.06 -14.37 18.84
N GLY A 168 5.83 -14.84 17.84
CA GLY A 168 6.58 -16.10 17.91
C GLY A 168 5.94 -17.29 17.20
N HIS A 169 4.86 -17.13 16.46
CA HIS A 169 4.31 -18.22 15.66
C HIS A 169 5.18 -18.52 14.43
N SER A 170 5.14 -19.75 13.93
CA SER A 170 5.80 -20.15 12.69
C SER A 170 4.82 -19.96 11.51
N ILE A 171 5.18 -19.13 10.56
CA ILE A 171 4.27 -18.69 9.50
C ILE A 171 4.71 -19.25 8.15
N ASN A 172 3.75 -19.83 7.41
CA ASN A 172 3.88 -20.17 5.99
C ASN A 172 2.79 -19.43 5.21
N VAL A 173 3.20 -18.65 4.22
CA VAL A 173 2.29 -17.92 3.31
C VAL A 173 2.27 -18.63 1.96
N TYR A 174 1.08 -18.94 1.47
CA TYR A 174 0.87 -19.63 0.19
C TYR A 174 0.28 -18.65 -0.82
N GLU A 175 0.97 -18.46 -1.94
CA GLU A 175 0.58 -17.52 -3.00
C GLU A 175 0.50 -18.28 -4.33
N ARG A 176 -0.64 -18.14 -5.02
CA ARG A 176 -0.84 -18.79 -6.34
C ARG A 176 -0.07 -18.11 -7.47
N ALA A 177 0.19 -16.81 -7.33
CA ALA A 177 0.98 -16.05 -8.31
C ALA A 177 2.48 -16.36 -8.19
N ASP A 178 3.22 -15.90 -9.18
CA ASP A 178 4.68 -16.06 -9.27
C ASP A 178 5.45 -15.02 -8.43
N ARG A 179 4.73 -14.02 -7.85
CA ARG A 179 5.29 -12.98 -6.97
C ARG A 179 4.38 -12.73 -5.78
N ILE A 180 4.99 -12.34 -4.67
CA ILE A 180 4.31 -11.97 -3.43
C ILE A 180 3.74 -10.55 -3.56
N GLY A 181 2.63 -10.24 -2.88
CA GLY A 181 2.06 -8.90 -2.77
C GLY A 181 0.61 -8.79 -3.26
N GLY A 182 0.08 -9.78 -3.94
CA GLY A 182 -1.29 -9.76 -4.45
C GLY A 182 -1.58 -8.54 -5.33
N LEU A 183 -2.60 -7.75 -4.98
CA LEU A 183 -2.93 -6.53 -5.74
C LEU A 183 -1.88 -5.41 -5.61
N MET A 184 -1.06 -5.39 -4.57
CA MET A 184 0.06 -4.44 -4.50
C MET A 184 1.06 -4.72 -5.61
N MET A 185 1.29 -5.99 -5.94
CA MET A 185 2.19 -6.41 -7.02
C MET A 185 1.56 -6.17 -8.40
N TYR A 186 0.39 -6.74 -8.67
CA TYR A 186 -0.19 -6.79 -10.02
C TYR A 186 -1.38 -5.86 -10.26
N GLY A 187 -1.93 -5.21 -9.22
CA GLY A 187 -3.09 -4.33 -9.33
C GLY A 187 -2.77 -2.84 -9.25
N ILE A 188 -1.59 -2.48 -8.74
CA ILE A 188 -1.13 -1.10 -8.64
C ILE A 188 -0.03 -0.88 -9.68
N PRO A 189 -0.16 0.09 -10.60
CA PRO A 189 0.87 0.40 -11.58
C PRO A 189 2.20 0.80 -10.90
N ASN A 190 3.33 0.47 -11.53
CA ASN A 190 4.67 0.78 -11.00
C ASN A 190 4.87 2.28 -10.74
N MET A 191 4.26 3.13 -11.55
CA MET A 191 4.28 4.59 -11.38
C MET A 191 3.67 5.08 -10.05
N LYS A 192 2.88 4.25 -9.37
CA LYS A 192 2.28 4.55 -8.06
C LYS A 192 2.95 3.82 -6.91
N LEU A 193 3.51 2.66 -7.15
CA LEU A 193 4.20 1.82 -6.17
C LEU A 193 5.26 1.00 -6.89
N ASP A 194 6.51 1.37 -6.73
CA ASP A 194 7.64 0.60 -7.26
C ASP A 194 7.70 -0.78 -6.59
N LYS A 195 7.91 -1.82 -7.39
CA LYS A 195 7.85 -3.20 -6.88
C LYS A 195 9.03 -3.57 -6.01
N SER A 196 10.16 -2.88 -6.16
CA SER A 196 11.31 -3.02 -5.27
C SER A 196 10.96 -2.75 -3.80
N ILE A 197 9.95 -1.91 -3.52
CA ILE A 197 9.45 -1.65 -2.17
C ILE A 197 8.78 -2.90 -1.57
N ILE A 198 8.02 -3.63 -2.41
CA ILE A 198 7.40 -4.89 -2.00
C ILE A 198 8.47 -5.96 -1.79
N ASP A 199 9.41 -6.05 -2.72
CA ASP A 199 10.50 -7.03 -2.65
C ASP A 199 11.34 -6.81 -1.39
N MET A 200 11.76 -5.57 -1.11
CA MET A 200 12.47 -5.19 0.13
C MET A 200 11.67 -5.61 1.39
N ARG A 201 10.36 -5.42 1.40
CA ARG A 201 9.52 -5.81 2.53
C ARG A 201 9.44 -7.34 2.68
N VAL A 202 9.36 -8.06 1.58
CA VAL A 202 9.36 -9.53 1.58
C VAL A 202 10.68 -10.07 2.11
N ASP A 203 11.81 -9.50 1.68
CA ASP A 203 13.15 -9.88 2.16
C ASP A 203 13.25 -9.73 3.68
N ILE A 204 12.80 -8.59 4.23
CA ILE A 204 12.74 -8.36 5.69
C ILE A 204 11.88 -9.43 6.38
N MET A 205 10.72 -9.76 5.83
CA MET A 205 9.84 -10.78 6.41
C MET A 205 10.44 -12.18 6.33
N GLU A 206 11.22 -12.49 5.31
CA GLU A 206 11.98 -13.75 5.22
C GLU A 206 13.08 -13.81 6.28
N GLU A 207 13.80 -12.72 6.51
CA GLU A 207 14.77 -12.61 7.60
C GLU A 207 14.11 -12.74 8.99
N GLU A 208 12.87 -12.28 9.15
CA GLU A 208 12.03 -12.52 10.36
C GLU A 208 11.65 -14.00 10.54
N GLY A 209 11.86 -14.83 9.52
CA GLY A 209 11.60 -16.27 9.52
C GLY A 209 10.24 -16.68 8.99
N ILE A 210 9.53 -15.80 8.28
CA ILE A 210 8.33 -16.13 7.51
C ILE A 210 8.74 -16.88 6.25
N ARG A 211 7.99 -17.90 5.86
CA ARG A 211 8.25 -18.69 4.65
C ARG A 211 7.17 -18.43 3.60
N PHE A 212 7.60 -18.14 2.40
CA PHE A 212 6.72 -17.90 1.26
C PHE A 212 6.76 -19.08 0.28
N HIS A 213 5.59 -19.49 -0.20
CA HIS A 213 5.38 -20.55 -1.19
C HIS A 213 4.64 -19.94 -2.38
N ILE A 214 5.39 -19.48 -3.38
CA ILE A 214 4.84 -18.92 -4.62
C ILE A 214 4.46 -20.02 -5.62
N ASN A 215 3.69 -19.68 -6.65
CA ASN A 215 3.14 -20.63 -7.62
C ASN A 215 2.40 -21.81 -6.95
N CYS A 216 1.82 -21.57 -5.78
CA CYS A 216 1.19 -22.59 -4.95
C CYS A 216 -0.31 -22.30 -4.80
N ASP A 217 -1.14 -22.97 -5.58
CA ASP A 217 -2.59 -22.79 -5.55
C ASP A 217 -3.23 -23.72 -4.52
N VAL A 218 -3.81 -23.14 -3.47
CA VAL A 218 -4.48 -23.90 -2.41
C VAL A 218 -5.90 -24.30 -2.86
N GLY A 219 -6.16 -25.61 -2.89
CA GLY A 219 -7.41 -26.18 -3.41
C GLY A 219 -7.46 -26.31 -4.93
N GLY A 220 -6.43 -25.88 -5.65
CA GLY A 220 -6.30 -26.06 -7.09
C GLY A 220 -5.93 -27.48 -7.50
N LYS A 221 -5.86 -27.70 -8.81
CA LYS A 221 -5.52 -29.02 -9.42
C LYS A 221 -4.13 -29.04 -10.09
N GLY A 222 -3.38 -27.96 -10.00
CA GLY A 222 -2.07 -27.84 -10.63
C GLY A 222 -0.98 -28.66 -9.93
N LYS A 223 0.17 -28.83 -10.59
CA LYS A 223 1.31 -29.62 -10.09
C LYS A 223 1.84 -29.13 -8.73
N ASN A 224 1.77 -27.83 -8.49
CA ASN A 224 2.24 -27.18 -7.27
C ASN A 224 1.07 -26.85 -6.31
N SER A 225 -0.11 -27.45 -6.48
CA SER A 225 -1.25 -27.21 -5.61
C SER A 225 -1.11 -27.94 -4.28
N VAL A 226 -1.65 -27.33 -3.24
CA VAL A 226 -1.77 -27.93 -1.91
C VAL A 226 -3.24 -28.00 -1.54
N SER A 227 -3.69 -29.16 -1.03
CA SER A 227 -5.08 -29.29 -0.62
C SER A 227 -5.33 -28.59 0.71
N MET A 228 -6.55 -28.09 0.92
CA MET A 228 -6.96 -27.47 2.17
C MET A 228 -6.88 -28.45 3.34
N GLU A 229 -7.24 -29.73 3.12
CA GLU A 229 -7.19 -30.79 4.12
C GLU A 229 -5.75 -30.99 4.62
N ARG A 230 -4.77 -30.93 3.72
CA ARG A 230 -3.36 -31.01 4.08
C ARG A 230 -2.94 -29.83 4.95
N LEU A 231 -3.32 -28.61 4.57
CA LEU A 231 -2.99 -27.42 5.37
C LEU A 231 -3.60 -27.49 6.78
N ILE A 232 -4.86 -27.92 6.88
CA ILE A 232 -5.55 -28.09 8.18
C ILE A 232 -4.86 -29.16 9.03
N LYS A 233 -4.36 -30.22 8.42
CA LYS A 233 -3.67 -31.31 9.15
C LYS A 233 -2.28 -30.92 9.64
N GLU A 234 -1.55 -30.10 8.86
CA GLU A 234 -0.14 -29.75 9.11
C GLU A 234 0.04 -28.48 9.94
N ASN A 235 -1.03 -27.69 10.15
CA ASN A 235 -0.98 -26.42 10.86
C ASN A 235 -2.02 -26.35 11.98
N ASP A 236 -1.75 -25.55 13.00
CA ASP A 236 -2.70 -25.28 14.10
C ASP A 236 -3.84 -24.39 13.62
N ILE A 237 -3.57 -23.46 12.68
CA ILE A 237 -4.54 -22.51 12.13
C ILE A 237 -4.29 -22.36 10.63
N VAL A 238 -5.36 -22.23 9.86
CA VAL A 238 -5.33 -21.79 8.46
C VAL A 238 -6.11 -20.49 8.34
N LEU A 239 -5.44 -19.42 7.90
CA LEU A 239 -6.03 -18.11 7.70
C LEU A 239 -6.24 -17.86 6.20
N LEU A 240 -7.47 -17.53 5.80
CA LEU A 240 -7.81 -17.23 4.41
C LEU A 240 -7.80 -15.73 4.18
N THR A 241 -6.88 -15.26 3.32
CA THR A 241 -6.70 -13.85 2.93
C THR A 241 -6.66 -13.72 1.41
N THR A 242 -7.51 -14.49 0.73
CA THR A 242 -7.48 -14.71 -0.73
C THR A 242 -7.95 -13.51 -1.56
N GLY A 243 -8.47 -12.47 -0.91
CA GLY A 243 -9.03 -11.30 -1.60
C GLY A 243 -10.28 -11.62 -2.42
N ALA A 244 -10.68 -10.69 -3.28
CA ALA A 244 -11.80 -10.83 -4.20
C ALA A 244 -11.27 -10.78 -5.64
N THR A 245 -11.34 -11.91 -6.35
CA THR A 245 -10.78 -12.05 -7.71
C THR A 245 -11.84 -12.12 -8.82
N LYS A 246 -13.12 -12.28 -8.44
CA LYS A 246 -14.23 -12.19 -9.39
C LYS A 246 -14.63 -10.73 -9.54
N PRO A 247 -14.42 -10.11 -10.73
CA PRO A 247 -14.82 -8.74 -10.94
C PRO A 247 -16.35 -8.61 -10.93
N ARG A 248 -16.84 -7.45 -10.50
CA ARG A 248 -18.21 -7.04 -10.81
C ARG A 248 -18.29 -6.61 -12.26
N ASP A 249 -19.30 -7.06 -12.97
CA ASP A 249 -19.47 -6.72 -14.38
C ASP A 249 -20.65 -5.77 -14.57
N LEU A 250 -20.64 -5.08 -15.71
CA LEU A 250 -21.71 -4.20 -16.16
C LEU A 250 -22.44 -4.91 -17.31
N PRO A 251 -23.63 -5.51 -17.09
CA PRO A 251 -24.34 -6.27 -18.10
C PRO A 251 -25.04 -5.35 -19.11
N ILE A 252 -24.28 -4.83 -20.05
CA ILE A 252 -24.75 -3.95 -21.13
C ILE A 252 -24.53 -4.61 -22.49
N LYS A 253 -25.25 -4.11 -23.52
CA LYS A 253 -25.06 -4.56 -24.90
C LYS A 253 -23.60 -4.32 -25.35
N ASN A 254 -23.04 -5.29 -26.06
CA ASN A 254 -21.64 -5.29 -26.55
C ASN A 254 -20.57 -5.34 -25.46
N ARG A 255 -20.89 -5.83 -24.24
CA ARG A 255 -19.91 -6.00 -23.16
C ARG A 255 -18.73 -6.88 -23.57
N ASP A 256 -18.96 -7.88 -24.43
CA ASP A 256 -17.95 -8.83 -24.93
C ASP A 256 -17.22 -8.31 -26.18
N GLY A 257 -17.38 -7.03 -26.52
CA GLY A 257 -16.71 -6.40 -27.67
C GLY A 257 -15.20 -6.35 -27.50
N GLU A 258 -14.47 -6.37 -28.63
CA GLU A 258 -13.02 -6.20 -28.65
C GLU A 258 -12.63 -4.87 -28.03
N GLY A 259 -11.58 -4.88 -27.18
CA GLY A 259 -11.08 -3.69 -26.48
C GLY A 259 -11.80 -3.41 -25.13
N VAL A 260 -12.75 -4.25 -24.72
CA VAL A 260 -13.45 -4.11 -23.44
C VAL A 260 -12.86 -5.08 -22.41
N TYR A 261 -12.03 -4.55 -21.51
CA TYR A 261 -11.28 -5.32 -20.51
C TYR A 261 -11.73 -5.03 -19.10
N PHE A 262 -11.54 -5.98 -18.20
CA PHE A 262 -11.56 -5.70 -16.77
C PHE A 262 -10.27 -4.97 -16.36
N ALA A 263 -10.41 -4.04 -15.41
CA ALA A 263 -9.25 -3.27 -14.92
C ALA A 263 -8.10 -4.16 -14.45
N MET A 264 -8.40 -5.25 -13.75
CA MET A 264 -7.37 -6.16 -13.24
C MET A 264 -6.70 -7.01 -14.32
N GLU A 265 -7.37 -7.29 -15.41
CA GLU A 265 -6.79 -7.91 -16.61
C GLU A 265 -5.76 -6.97 -17.24
N PHE A 266 -6.18 -5.73 -17.52
CA PHE A 266 -5.29 -4.69 -18.06
C PHE A 266 -4.09 -4.43 -17.14
N LEU A 267 -4.33 -4.15 -15.86
CA LEU A 267 -3.26 -3.81 -14.91
C LEU A 267 -2.31 -5.00 -14.67
N GLY A 268 -2.85 -6.20 -14.53
CA GLY A 268 -2.06 -7.39 -14.26
C GLY A 268 -1.14 -7.77 -15.42
N GLN A 269 -1.66 -7.79 -16.65
CA GLN A 269 -0.86 -8.09 -17.83
C GLN A 269 0.23 -7.05 -18.07
N ASN A 270 -0.12 -5.76 -17.98
CA ASN A 270 0.82 -4.68 -18.22
C ASN A 270 1.93 -4.65 -17.15
N THR A 271 1.58 -4.80 -15.89
CA THR A 271 2.59 -4.86 -14.83
C THR A 271 3.48 -6.09 -14.96
N LYS A 272 2.91 -7.25 -15.28
CA LYS A 272 3.68 -8.47 -15.47
C LYS A 272 4.66 -8.35 -16.63
N SER A 273 4.22 -7.92 -17.80
CA SER A 273 5.08 -7.69 -18.97
C SER A 273 6.17 -6.66 -18.68
N LEU A 274 5.85 -5.58 -17.96
CA LEU A 274 6.86 -4.60 -17.55
C LEU A 274 7.95 -5.24 -16.66
N LEU A 275 7.55 -6.04 -15.68
CA LEU A 275 8.49 -6.64 -14.72
C LEU A 275 9.29 -7.80 -15.34
N ASP A 276 8.70 -8.56 -16.25
CA ASP A 276 9.35 -9.74 -16.83
C ASP A 276 10.26 -9.38 -18.00
N SER A 277 9.90 -8.38 -18.79
CA SER A 277 10.55 -8.12 -20.09
C SER A 277 10.77 -6.65 -20.45
N ASP A 278 10.40 -5.72 -19.57
CA ASP A 278 10.36 -4.29 -19.89
C ASP A 278 9.47 -4.00 -21.13
N LEU A 279 8.32 -4.67 -21.18
CA LEU A 279 7.32 -4.64 -22.26
C LEU A 279 7.83 -5.17 -23.62
N LYS A 280 8.90 -5.96 -23.66
CA LYS A 280 9.47 -6.49 -24.90
C LYS A 280 8.86 -7.82 -25.37
N ASP A 281 8.01 -8.42 -24.54
CA ASP A 281 7.34 -9.70 -24.82
C ASP A 281 6.01 -9.55 -25.59
N ASP A 282 5.57 -8.31 -25.85
CA ASP A 282 4.30 -7.99 -26.51
C ASP A 282 3.05 -8.63 -25.87
N SER A 283 3.18 -9.08 -24.62
CA SER A 283 2.08 -9.75 -23.90
C SER A 283 1.18 -8.79 -23.12
N PHE A 284 1.38 -7.50 -23.24
CA PHE A 284 0.61 -6.45 -22.57
C PHE A 284 -0.53 -5.89 -23.44
N ILE A 285 -1.55 -5.34 -22.79
CA ILE A 285 -2.64 -4.66 -23.49
C ILE A 285 -2.19 -3.24 -23.86
N ASN A 286 -2.00 -2.98 -25.16
CA ASN A 286 -1.48 -1.73 -25.65
C ASN A 286 -2.60 -0.70 -25.89
N ALA A 287 -2.55 0.41 -25.15
CA ALA A 287 -3.47 1.53 -25.29
C ALA A 287 -2.88 2.74 -26.07
N LYS A 288 -1.68 2.58 -26.65
CA LYS A 288 -1.03 3.64 -27.41
C LYS A 288 -1.90 4.05 -28.62
N ASP A 289 -2.05 5.35 -28.82
CA ASP A 289 -2.80 5.96 -29.92
C ASP A 289 -4.29 5.52 -29.95
N LYS A 290 -4.87 5.21 -28.79
CA LYS A 290 -6.28 4.84 -28.63
C LYS A 290 -7.00 5.79 -27.70
N ASP A 291 -8.28 6.05 -27.99
CA ASP A 291 -9.18 6.70 -27.05
C ASP A 291 -9.60 5.67 -25.99
N VAL A 292 -9.32 5.96 -24.72
CA VAL A 292 -9.56 5.05 -23.59
C VAL A 292 -10.65 5.62 -22.71
N ILE A 293 -11.67 4.81 -22.41
CA ILE A 293 -12.72 5.12 -21.46
C ILE A 293 -12.56 4.20 -20.25
N VAL A 294 -12.47 4.79 -19.05
CA VAL A 294 -12.43 4.05 -17.79
C VAL A 294 -13.77 4.17 -17.09
N ILE A 295 -14.43 3.03 -16.87
CA ILE A 295 -15.68 2.96 -16.11
C ILE A 295 -15.36 2.46 -14.71
N ALA A 296 -15.49 3.34 -13.72
CA ALA A 296 -15.22 3.03 -12.32
C ALA A 296 -16.31 3.60 -11.40
N VAL A 297 -16.54 2.92 -10.26
CA VAL A 297 -17.58 3.32 -9.30
C VAL A 297 -17.01 3.70 -7.92
N SER A 298 -15.77 3.36 -7.65
CA SER A 298 -15.19 3.42 -6.30
C SER A 298 -14.72 4.82 -5.88
N TYR A 299 -14.40 5.70 -6.83
CA TYR A 299 -13.89 7.05 -6.61
C TYR A 299 -14.48 8.08 -7.57
N THR A 300 -15.66 7.82 -8.09
CA THR A 300 -16.34 8.67 -9.07
C THR A 300 -16.54 10.12 -8.63
N HIS A 301 -16.62 10.37 -7.32
CA HIS A 301 -16.84 11.73 -6.81
C HIS A 301 -15.55 12.51 -6.53
N LEU A 302 -14.39 11.84 -6.40
CA LEU A 302 -13.15 12.49 -6.00
C LEU A 302 -12.02 12.40 -7.04
N ARG A 303 -11.99 11.38 -7.92
CA ARG A 303 -10.83 11.12 -8.80
C ARG A 303 -11.11 10.56 -10.19
N ALA A 304 -12.35 10.51 -10.66
CA ALA A 304 -12.65 10.08 -12.03
C ALA A 304 -11.88 10.92 -13.07
N HIS A 305 -11.65 12.19 -12.77
CA HIS A 305 -10.85 13.09 -13.61
C HIS A 305 -9.35 12.80 -13.59
N GLU A 306 -8.81 12.25 -12.51
CA GLU A 306 -7.38 11.91 -12.41
C GLU A 306 -7.04 10.61 -13.16
N THR A 307 -7.96 9.65 -13.23
CA THR A 307 -7.77 8.41 -13.99
C THR A 307 -7.94 8.60 -15.50
N MET A 308 -8.60 9.67 -15.93
CA MET A 308 -8.77 10.01 -17.36
C MET A 308 -7.63 10.88 -17.91
N ALA A 309 -6.81 11.48 -17.05
CA ALA A 309 -5.72 12.37 -17.45
C ALA A 309 -4.34 11.69 -17.51
N HIS A 310 -4.29 10.43 -17.22
CA HIS A 310 -3.06 9.62 -17.21
C HIS A 310 -3.28 8.38 -18.10
#